data_7a63c69d08fc468b33934734670eaec9
#
_entry.id   7a63c69d08fc468b33934734670eaec9
#
_cell.length_a   1.000
_cell.length_b   1.000
_cell.length_c   1.000
_cell.angle_alpha   90.00
_cell.angle_beta   90.00
_cell.angle_gamma   90.00
#
_symmetry.space_group_name_H-M   'P 1'
#
loop_
_entity.id
_entity.type
_entity.pdbx_description
1 polymer ?
#
loop_
_entity_poly.entity_id
_entity_poly.type
_entity_poly.pdbx_seq_one_letter_code
_entity_poly.pdbx_strand_id
1 'polypeptide(L)'
;MKKTGITLIIFLCTFIFSCNEKTRDKSVKELSIFEKVESVPDSIKVDDIIIYNLFKYQILAHKNDSFDSIMIIDKVYNKQPKIWKELYGVLFDHDMFATEKGMVKWNKEIFRNKKDSIKSRVNTLLDCKFDSTLNASLAGIKKLTGRTPKNIRLSIILAPVEGIGFGGMENDAFILDLLDNNFDVINMVEEGIPHEFNHFIYEPTRENDPNKNTPLRLTIDEGFACYYTYKYFDGKISKSEAVEQMTDDDWNWYLQHEKEVYNKCSPYFFYEGDEDPLRGLGREMNAPKTLLYWLGFRIIDFYVNKYGPDSWKDIYNLPVNEVLEKSGYIQYIDELK
;
A
#
# COMPACT_ATOMS: atom_id res chain seq x y z
N MET A 1 32.81 64.91 44.64
CA MET A 1 31.84 63.83 44.62
C MET A 1 32.62 62.53 44.46
N LYS A 2 32.61 61.73 45.49
CA LYS A 2 33.45 60.52 45.64
C LYS A 2 32.84 59.32 44.89
N LYS A 3 33.66 58.69 44.02
CA LYS A 3 33.35 57.36 43.44
C LYS A 3 33.97 56.32 44.36
N THR A 4 33.15 55.47 44.96
CA THR A 4 33.54 54.29 45.72
C THR A 4 33.53 53.09 44.75
N GLY A 5 34.69 52.50 44.47
CA GLY A 5 34.82 51.27 43.76
C GLY A 5 34.67 50.08 44.73
N ILE A 6 33.83 49.12 44.41
CA ILE A 6 33.73 47.85 45.09
C ILE A 6 34.50 46.80 44.29
N THR A 7 35.57 46.31 44.91
CA THR A 7 36.40 45.21 44.36
C THR A 7 35.78 43.88 44.78
N LEU A 8 35.30 43.12 43.79
CA LEU A 8 34.76 41.78 44.01
C LEU A 8 35.91 40.77 43.90
N ILE A 9 36.26 40.13 45.02
CA ILE A 9 37.25 39.06 45.09
C ILE A 9 36.53 37.75 44.79
N ILE A 10 36.80 37.12 43.65
CA ILE A 10 36.30 35.79 43.30
C ILE A 10 37.27 34.76 43.84
N PHE A 11 36.83 33.99 44.83
CA PHE A 11 37.52 32.81 45.37
C PHE A 11 37.29 31.63 44.45
N LEU A 12 38.33 31.19 43.76
CA LEU A 12 38.31 30.02 42.89
C LEU A 12 38.58 28.77 43.72
N CYS A 13 37.53 28.07 44.18
CA CYS A 13 37.66 26.77 44.79
C CYS A 13 37.69 25.70 43.69
N THR A 14 38.83 25.21 43.35
CA THR A 14 39.04 24.01 42.51
C THR A 14 38.74 22.78 43.33
N PHE A 15 37.56 22.25 43.23
CA PHE A 15 37.25 20.90 43.68
C PHE A 15 37.57 19.90 42.56
N ILE A 16 38.67 19.18 42.73
CA ILE A 16 39.03 18.02 41.91
C ILE A 16 38.20 16.86 42.43
N PHE A 17 36.98 16.63 41.86
CA PHE A 17 36.32 15.38 42.01
C PHE A 17 36.78 14.43 40.88
N SER A 18 37.68 13.54 41.20
CA SER A 18 37.96 12.37 40.37
C SER A 18 36.79 11.40 40.51
N CYS A 19 35.74 11.60 39.69
CA CYS A 19 34.73 10.59 39.48
C CYS A 19 35.23 9.60 38.43
N ASN A 20 35.65 8.46 38.93
CA ASN A 20 35.92 7.28 38.11
C ASN A 20 34.54 6.68 37.69
N GLU A 21 33.85 7.34 36.78
CA GLU A 21 32.68 6.77 36.14
C GLU A 21 33.16 5.64 35.20
N LYS A 22 33.14 4.42 35.72
CA LYS A 22 32.99 3.25 34.86
C LYS A 22 31.63 3.39 34.16
N THR A 23 31.60 4.10 33.05
CA THR A 23 30.50 3.98 32.04
C THR A 23 30.49 2.51 31.64
N ARG A 24 29.62 1.73 32.29
CA ARG A 24 29.15 0.49 31.73
C ARG A 24 28.38 0.86 30.47
N ASP A 25 29.10 0.90 29.38
CA ASP A 25 28.53 0.86 28.04
C ASP A 25 27.82 -0.50 27.95
N LYS A 26 26.54 -0.51 28.34
CA LYS A 26 25.64 -1.61 28.02
C LYS A 26 25.39 -1.42 26.53
N SER A 27 26.29 -1.93 25.70
CA SER A 27 25.95 -2.17 24.31
C SER A 27 24.68 -3.04 24.32
N VAL A 28 23.55 -2.42 24.03
CA VAL A 28 22.30 -3.14 23.81
C VAL A 28 22.59 -4.03 22.62
N LYS A 29 22.74 -5.33 22.87
CA LYS A 29 22.98 -6.30 21.80
C LYS A 29 21.81 -6.18 20.83
N GLU A 30 22.10 -5.72 19.61
CA GLU A 30 21.07 -5.66 18.56
C GLU A 30 20.55 -7.07 18.30
N LEU A 31 19.22 -7.24 18.39
CA LEU A 31 18.58 -8.52 18.12
C LEU A 31 18.76 -8.89 16.64
N SER A 32 19.05 -10.15 16.40
CA SER A 32 19.06 -10.69 15.04
C SER A 32 17.66 -10.61 14.42
N ILE A 33 17.58 -10.65 13.10
CA ILE A 33 16.29 -10.66 12.41
C ILE A 33 15.42 -11.85 12.86
N PHE A 34 16.01 -12.98 13.16
CA PHE A 34 15.30 -14.16 13.65
C PHE A 34 14.68 -13.92 15.03
N GLU A 35 15.42 -13.31 15.96
CA GLU A 35 14.90 -12.96 17.29
C GLU A 35 13.77 -11.92 17.21
N LYS A 36 13.89 -10.94 16.30
CA LYS A 36 12.85 -9.93 16.09
C LYS A 36 11.56 -10.58 15.57
N VAL A 37 11.64 -11.39 14.51
CA VAL A 37 10.44 -12.00 13.93
C VAL A 37 9.81 -13.10 14.78
N GLU A 38 10.56 -13.76 15.67
CA GLU A 38 10.00 -14.70 16.65
C GLU A 38 8.98 -14.04 17.57
N SER A 39 9.20 -12.77 17.93
CA SER A 39 8.28 -12.01 18.79
C SER A 39 7.01 -11.55 18.06
N VAL A 40 6.98 -11.58 16.73
CA VAL A 40 5.81 -11.21 15.93
C VAL A 40 4.70 -12.26 16.13
N PRO A 41 3.45 -11.88 16.40
CA PRO A 41 2.35 -12.85 16.46
C PRO A 41 2.11 -13.51 15.10
N ASP A 42 1.56 -14.71 15.09
CA ASP A 42 1.25 -15.43 13.84
C ASP A 42 0.17 -14.71 13.03
N SER A 43 -0.76 -14.07 13.73
CA SER A 43 -1.81 -13.24 13.14
C SER A 43 -2.27 -12.16 14.12
N ILE A 44 -2.81 -11.09 13.55
CA ILE A 44 -3.47 -10.01 14.26
C ILE A 44 -4.94 -10.00 13.83
N LYS A 45 -5.85 -9.84 14.77
CA LYS A 45 -7.28 -9.69 14.47
C LYS A 45 -7.76 -8.33 14.95
N VAL A 46 -8.34 -7.57 14.04
CA VAL A 46 -8.97 -6.27 14.31
C VAL A 46 -10.35 -6.27 13.66
N ASP A 47 -11.39 -6.23 14.46
CA ASP A 47 -12.78 -6.38 13.99
C ASP A 47 -12.95 -7.63 13.09
N ASP A 48 -13.36 -7.45 11.84
CA ASP A 48 -13.56 -8.51 10.83
C ASP A 48 -12.32 -8.72 9.93
N ILE A 49 -11.19 -8.11 10.28
CA ILE A 49 -9.93 -8.23 9.54
C ILE A 49 -9.00 -9.19 10.28
N ILE A 50 -8.44 -10.14 9.55
CA ILE A 50 -7.37 -11.01 10.04
C ILE A 50 -6.13 -10.78 9.19
N ILE A 51 -5.01 -10.47 9.84
CA ILE A 51 -3.72 -10.26 9.22
C ILE A 51 -2.82 -11.43 9.58
N TYR A 52 -2.34 -12.16 8.59
CA TYR A 52 -1.41 -13.26 8.76
C TYR A 52 0.02 -12.80 8.49
N ASN A 53 0.91 -12.96 9.46
CA ASN A 53 2.32 -12.61 9.34
C ASN A 53 3.12 -13.78 8.73
N LEU A 54 2.86 -14.10 7.46
CA LEU A 54 3.49 -15.26 6.81
C LEU A 54 4.99 -15.05 6.59
N PHE A 55 5.43 -13.81 6.38
CA PHE A 55 6.85 -13.44 6.27
C PHE A 55 7.68 -13.94 7.46
N LYS A 56 7.10 -14.00 8.66
CA LYS A 56 7.72 -14.55 9.86
C LYS A 56 8.25 -15.96 9.61
N TYR A 57 7.40 -16.82 9.07
CA TYR A 57 7.77 -18.22 8.83
C TYR A 57 8.67 -18.38 7.62
N GLN A 58 8.53 -17.51 6.61
CA GLN A 58 9.46 -17.47 5.47
C GLN A 58 10.91 -17.12 5.92
N ILE A 59 11.05 -16.31 6.97
CA ILE A 59 12.36 -15.99 7.57
C ILE A 59 12.81 -17.11 8.52
N LEU A 60 11.95 -17.55 9.44
CA LEU A 60 12.30 -18.52 10.46
C LEU A 60 12.70 -19.89 9.88
N ALA A 61 12.20 -20.26 8.71
CA ALA A 61 12.63 -21.45 7.99
C ALA A 61 14.16 -21.47 7.70
N HIS A 62 14.82 -20.32 7.79
CA HIS A 62 16.27 -20.17 7.59
C HIS A 62 17.06 -19.95 8.89
N LYS A 63 16.43 -20.10 10.06
CA LYS A 63 17.06 -19.79 11.35
C LYS A 63 18.28 -20.68 11.65
N ASN A 64 18.22 -21.93 11.24
CA ASN A 64 19.27 -22.90 11.45
C ASN A 64 20.07 -23.12 10.16
N ASP A 65 21.19 -23.83 10.25
CA ASP A 65 22.00 -24.16 9.06
C ASP A 65 21.24 -25.00 8.03
N SER A 66 20.17 -25.68 8.46
CA SER A 66 19.25 -26.43 7.61
C SER A 66 17.96 -25.63 7.36
N PHE A 67 17.52 -25.59 6.10
CA PHE A 67 16.25 -24.98 5.72
C PHE A 67 15.06 -25.86 6.13
N ASP A 68 14.09 -25.28 6.85
CA ASP A 68 12.88 -25.97 7.31
C ASP A 68 11.77 -25.92 6.25
N SER A 69 11.74 -26.95 5.38
CA SER A 69 10.71 -27.06 4.33
C SER A 69 9.32 -27.34 4.87
N ILE A 70 9.19 -28.02 6.01
CA ILE A 70 7.90 -28.35 6.63
C ILE A 70 7.24 -27.04 7.12
N MET A 71 8.01 -26.15 7.72
CA MET A 71 7.52 -24.84 8.14
C MET A 71 6.94 -24.04 6.96
N ILE A 72 7.58 -24.07 5.78
CA ILE A 72 7.05 -23.39 4.58
C ILE A 72 5.74 -24.03 4.12
N ILE A 73 5.66 -25.36 4.09
CA ILE A 73 4.44 -26.04 3.66
C ILE A 73 3.30 -25.74 4.63
N ASP A 74 3.49 -25.93 5.93
CA ASP A 74 2.42 -25.88 6.92
C ASP A 74 2.00 -24.44 7.28
N LYS A 75 2.98 -23.53 7.40
CA LYS A 75 2.77 -22.17 7.94
C LYS A 75 2.63 -21.09 6.88
N VAL A 76 3.05 -21.35 5.65
CA VAL A 76 2.98 -20.40 4.54
C VAL A 76 2.04 -20.90 3.45
N TYR A 77 2.37 -22.03 2.81
CA TYR A 77 1.61 -22.54 1.66
C TYR A 77 0.19 -22.97 2.04
N ASN A 78 0.06 -23.89 3.00
CA ASN A 78 -1.26 -24.43 3.42
C ASN A 78 -2.08 -23.41 4.23
N LYS A 79 -1.43 -22.34 4.75
CA LYS A 79 -2.15 -21.29 5.50
C LYS A 79 -2.97 -20.40 4.59
N GLN A 80 -2.48 -20.11 3.38
CA GLN A 80 -3.16 -19.25 2.40
C GLN A 80 -2.99 -19.82 0.98
N PRO A 81 -3.56 -21.00 0.71
CA PRO A 81 -3.37 -21.70 -0.56
C PRO A 81 -3.92 -20.92 -1.76
N LYS A 82 -4.94 -20.08 -1.56
CA LYS A 82 -5.53 -19.26 -2.61
C LYS A 82 -4.52 -18.26 -3.17
N ILE A 83 -3.76 -17.59 -2.31
CA ILE A 83 -2.70 -16.66 -2.75
C ILE A 83 -1.70 -17.36 -3.68
N TRP A 84 -1.25 -18.55 -3.29
CA TRP A 84 -0.22 -19.26 -4.05
C TRP A 84 -0.76 -19.92 -5.31
N LYS A 85 -1.92 -20.58 -5.21
CA LYS A 85 -2.49 -21.34 -6.33
C LYS A 85 -3.21 -20.45 -7.34
N GLU A 86 -4.05 -19.54 -6.86
CA GLU A 86 -4.94 -18.76 -7.72
C GLU A 86 -4.34 -17.41 -8.14
N LEU A 87 -3.59 -16.74 -7.25
CA LEU A 87 -2.96 -15.48 -7.59
C LEU A 87 -1.58 -15.73 -8.27
N TYR A 88 -0.57 -16.15 -7.52
CA TYR A 88 0.78 -16.29 -8.08
C TYR A 88 0.92 -17.43 -9.09
N GLY A 89 0.29 -18.56 -8.85
CA GLY A 89 0.33 -19.71 -9.75
C GLY A 89 -0.37 -19.49 -11.08
N VAL A 90 -1.43 -18.68 -11.10
CA VAL A 90 -2.16 -18.34 -12.34
C VAL A 90 -1.48 -17.19 -13.07
N LEU A 91 -1.08 -16.14 -12.34
CA LEU A 91 -0.55 -14.92 -12.99
C LEU A 91 0.92 -15.04 -13.42
N PHE A 92 1.71 -15.92 -12.79
CA PHE A 92 3.16 -15.96 -13.01
C PHE A 92 3.68 -17.36 -13.37
N ASP A 93 3.70 -18.31 -12.43
CA ASP A 93 4.29 -19.64 -12.65
C ASP A 93 3.60 -20.70 -11.78
N HIS A 94 2.78 -21.53 -12.41
CA HIS A 94 2.03 -22.58 -11.74
C HIS A 94 2.93 -23.59 -11.02
N ASP A 95 3.98 -24.08 -11.68
CA ASP A 95 4.83 -25.14 -11.11
C ASP A 95 5.63 -24.64 -9.92
N MET A 96 6.00 -23.34 -9.92
CA MET A 96 6.73 -22.71 -8.85
C MET A 96 5.84 -22.36 -7.66
N PHE A 97 4.67 -21.77 -7.89
CA PHE A 97 3.87 -21.18 -6.80
C PHE A 97 2.65 -21.98 -6.40
N ALA A 98 2.05 -22.74 -7.32
CA ALA A 98 0.88 -23.58 -7.01
C ALA A 98 1.23 -24.98 -6.49
N THR A 99 2.50 -25.30 -6.29
CA THR A 99 2.96 -26.61 -5.76
C THR A 99 3.81 -26.46 -4.52
N GLU A 100 3.70 -27.40 -3.58
CA GLU A 100 4.53 -27.45 -2.37
C GLU A 100 6.03 -27.45 -2.70
N LYS A 101 6.40 -28.28 -3.69
CA LYS A 101 7.80 -28.43 -4.13
C LYS A 101 8.37 -27.11 -4.67
N GLY A 102 7.61 -26.42 -5.49
CA GLY A 102 7.99 -25.14 -6.05
C GLY A 102 8.13 -24.07 -4.97
N MET A 103 7.13 -23.97 -4.07
CA MET A 103 7.15 -23.06 -2.93
C MET A 103 8.34 -23.27 -2.00
N VAL A 104 8.67 -24.53 -1.69
CA VAL A 104 9.85 -24.87 -0.88
C VAL A 104 11.13 -24.41 -1.58
N LYS A 105 11.27 -24.73 -2.88
CA LYS A 105 12.44 -24.34 -3.66
C LYS A 105 12.60 -22.82 -3.71
N TRP A 106 11.54 -22.10 -4.03
CA TRP A 106 11.57 -20.66 -4.12
C TRP A 106 11.91 -19.98 -2.78
N ASN A 107 11.23 -20.36 -1.68
CA ASN A 107 11.51 -19.78 -0.35
C ASN A 107 12.96 -20.04 0.10
N LYS A 108 13.54 -21.20 -0.24
CA LYS A 108 14.93 -21.50 0.05
C LYS A 108 15.90 -20.56 -0.66
N GLU A 109 15.58 -20.15 -1.87
CA GLU A 109 16.44 -19.31 -2.70
C GLU A 109 16.30 -17.82 -2.37
N ILE A 110 15.06 -17.33 -2.14
CA ILE A 110 14.79 -15.89 -1.99
C ILE A 110 15.51 -15.27 -0.81
N PHE A 111 15.47 -15.94 0.36
CA PHE A 111 16.13 -15.41 1.55
C PHE A 111 17.64 -15.32 1.38
N ARG A 112 18.24 -16.31 0.73
CA ARG A 112 19.68 -16.29 0.44
C ARG A 112 20.05 -15.15 -0.52
N ASN A 113 19.23 -14.92 -1.54
CA ASN A 113 19.53 -13.97 -2.61
C ASN A 113 19.20 -12.51 -2.23
N LYS A 114 18.19 -12.29 -1.37
CA LYS A 114 17.69 -10.94 -0.99
C LYS A 114 17.78 -10.66 0.51
N LYS A 115 18.68 -11.31 1.24
CA LYS A 115 18.76 -11.26 2.71
C LYS A 115 18.81 -9.85 3.29
N ASP A 116 19.61 -8.96 2.73
CA ASP A 116 19.79 -7.61 3.26
C ASP A 116 18.55 -6.74 2.98
N SER A 117 17.95 -6.87 1.81
CA SER A 117 16.68 -6.22 1.47
C SER A 117 15.56 -6.69 2.40
N ILE A 118 15.43 -8.01 2.60
CA ILE A 118 14.45 -8.59 3.54
C ILE A 118 14.67 -8.02 4.94
N LYS A 119 15.89 -8.03 5.45
CA LYS A 119 16.21 -7.51 6.78
C LYS A 119 15.83 -6.04 6.92
N SER A 120 16.17 -5.22 5.94
CA SER A 120 15.86 -3.79 5.94
C SER A 120 14.35 -3.56 5.97
N ARG A 121 13.61 -4.14 5.03
CA ARG A 121 12.17 -3.91 4.89
C ARG A 121 11.35 -4.48 6.04
N VAL A 122 11.74 -5.64 6.57
CA VAL A 122 11.11 -6.20 7.77
C VAL A 122 11.38 -5.34 8.99
N ASN A 123 12.59 -4.82 9.18
CA ASN A 123 12.85 -3.89 10.28
C ASN A 123 11.96 -2.63 10.14
N THR A 124 11.86 -2.06 8.95
CA THR A 124 10.96 -0.92 8.69
C THR A 124 9.51 -1.26 9.05
N LEU A 125 9.00 -2.43 8.65
CA LEU A 125 7.66 -2.86 9.04
C LEU A 125 7.49 -3.00 10.56
N LEU A 126 8.47 -3.60 11.24
CA LEU A 126 8.40 -3.80 12.69
C LEU A 126 8.49 -2.48 13.48
N ASP A 127 9.15 -1.48 12.92
CA ASP A 127 9.23 -0.13 13.49
C ASP A 127 7.97 0.71 13.16
N CYS A 128 7.19 0.32 12.15
CA CYS A 128 5.91 0.94 11.83
C CYS A 128 4.88 0.65 12.94
N LYS A 129 4.03 1.62 13.21
CA LYS A 129 2.87 1.46 14.10
C LYS A 129 1.70 0.82 13.36
N PHE A 130 1.93 -0.35 12.75
CA PHE A 130 0.98 -1.02 11.86
C PHE A 130 -0.42 -1.14 12.47
N ASP A 131 -0.52 -1.65 13.71
CA ASP A 131 -1.81 -1.82 14.40
C ASP A 131 -2.52 -0.47 14.63
N SER A 132 -1.77 0.57 14.95
CA SER A 132 -2.30 1.93 15.15
C SER A 132 -2.84 2.50 13.85
N THR A 133 -2.11 2.33 12.74
CA THR A 133 -2.51 2.79 11.41
C THR A 133 -3.75 2.04 10.94
N LEU A 134 -3.79 0.72 11.10
CA LEU A 134 -4.95 -0.10 10.76
C LEU A 134 -6.21 0.36 11.52
N ASN A 135 -6.11 0.52 12.84
CA ASN A 135 -7.23 0.99 13.66
C ASN A 135 -7.68 2.40 13.28
N ALA A 136 -6.74 3.31 13.00
CA ALA A 136 -7.06 4.66 12.54
C ALA A 136 -7.78 4.65 11.19
N SER A 137 -7.33 3.81 10.25
CA SER A 137 -7.95 3.66 8.93
C SER A 137 -9.35 3.08 9.02
N LEU A 138 -9.58 2.07 9.87
CA LEU A 138 -10.93 1.53 10.13
C LEU A 138 -11.87 2.57 10.75
N ALA A 139 -11.39 3.31 11.74
CA ALA A 139 -12.18 4.40 12.33
C ALA A 139 -12.46 5.51 11.32
N GLY A 140 -11.46 5.85 10.48
CA GLY A 140 -11.55 6.84 9.42
C GLY A 140 -12.59 6.48 8.38
N ILE A 141 -12.54 5.28 7.82
CA ILE A 141 -13.48 4.86 6.79
C ILE A 141 -14.92 4.80 7.34
N LYS A 142 -15.10 4.28 8.53
CA LYS A 142 -16.41 4.27 9.21
C LYS A 142 -16.94 5.68 9.42
N LYS A 143 -16.10 6.60 9.87
CA LYS A 143 -16.47 8.01 10.09
C LYS A 143 -16.84 8.71 8.80
N LEU A 144 -16.05 8.52 7.74
CA LEU A 144 -16.21 9.23 6.47
C LEU A 144 -17.37 8.69 5.63
N THR A 145 -17.57 7.36 5.62
CA THR A 145 -18.50 6.69 4.71
C THR A 145 -19.70 6.04 5.38
N GLY A 146 -19.67 5.84 6.70
CA GLY A 146 -20.65 5.03 7.43
C GLY A 146 -20.50 3.52 7.17
N ARG A 147 -19.50 3.08 6.40
CA ARG A 147 -19.26 1.70 5.97
C ARG A 147 -18.07 1.12 6.71
N THR A 148 -17.96 -0.20 6.74
CA THR A 148 -16.85 -0.91 7.36
C THR A 148 -16.47 -2.10 6.48
N PRO A 149 -15.18 -2.29 6.16
CA PRO A 149 -14.68 -3.48 5.49
C PRO A 149 -15.02 -4.74 6.29
N LYS A 150 -15.33 -5.86 5.60
CA LYS A 150 -15.74 -7.12 6.27
C LYS A 150 -15.03 -8.31 5.65
N ASN A 151 -14.77 -9.32 6.51
CA ASN A 151 -14.22 -10.62 6.12
C ASN A 151 -12.87 -10.53 5.39
N ILE A 152 -12.02 -9.56 5.74
CA ILE A 152 -10.73 -9.38 5.08
C ILE A 152 -9.68 -10.29 5.68
N ARG A 153 -8.91 -10.94 4.83
CA ARG A 153 -7.75 -11.75 5.18
C ARG A 153 -6.52 -11.23 4.43
N LEU A 154 -5.79 -10.38 5.11
CA LEU A 154 -4.51 -9.85 4.63
C LEU A 154 -3.39 -10.80 5.01
N SER A 155 -2.50 -11.10 4.08
CA SER A 155 -1.24 -11.80 4.36
C SER A 155 -0.05 -10.90 4.09
N ILE A 156 0.78 -10.68 5.09
CA ILE A 156 2.07 -10.01 4.92
C ILE A 156 3.08 -11.08 4.53
N ILE A 157 3.67 -10.93 3.35
CA ILE A 157 4.51 -11.95 2.72
C ILE A 157 5.84 -11.38 2.21
N LEU A 158 6.78 -12.28 1.96
CA LEU A 158 7.88 -12.05 1.04
C LEU A 158 7.43 -12.61 -0.30
N ALA A 159 7.02 -11.76 -1.25
CA ALA A 159 6.48 -12.24 -2.50
C ALA A 159 7.54 -12.70 -3.49
N PRO A 160 7.19 -13.63 -4.39
CA PRO A 160 8.13 -14.20 -5.36
C PRO A 160 8.48 -13.24 -6.49
N VAL A 161 7.59 -12.37 -6.85
CA VAL A 161 7.69 -11.47 -8.00
C VAL A 161 7.31 -10.06 -7.59
N GLU A 162 8.03 -9.09 -8.09
CA GLU A 162 7.71 -7.68 -7.94
C GLU A 162 6.49 -7.32 -8.81
N GLY A 163 5.63 -6.41 -8.33
CA GLY A 163 4.52 -5.87 -9.13
C GLY A 163 3.13 -5.99 -8.51
N ILE A 164 3.00 -6.64 -7.35
CA ILE A 164 1.75 -6.64 -6.55
C ILE A 164 2.11 -6.17 -5.14
N GLY A 165 2.58 -4.96 -5.00
CA GLY A 165 3.08 -4.46 -3.71
C GLY A 165 2.05 -4.51 -2.59
N PHE A 166 0.84 -4.02 -2.86
CA PHE A 166 -0.32 -4.12 -1.99
C PHE A 166 -1.55 -4.34 -2.88
N GLY A 167 -2.38 -5.32 -2.56
CA GLY A 167 -3.52 -5.69 -3.40
C GLY A 167 -3.83 -7.18 -3.33
N GLY A 168 -4.64 -7.70 -4.24
CA GLY A 168 -4.96 -9.12 -4.26
C GLY A 168 -6.18 -9.48 -5.07
N MET A 169 -6.65 -10.70 -4.86
CA MET A 169 -7.88 -11.23 -5.43
C MET A 169 -8.90 -11.40 -4.32
N GLU A 170 -9.99 -10.66 -4.36
CA GLU A 170 -11.08 -10.75 -3.39
C GLU A 170 -10.64 -10.54 -1.91
N ASN A 171 -11.59 -10.53 -1.00
CA ASN A 171 -11.37 -10.24 0.43
C ASN A 171 -10.52 -11.27 1.18
N ASP A 172 -10.36 -12.48 0.66
CA ASP A 172 -9.69 -13.58 1.34
C ASP A 172 -8.29 -13.93 0.81
N ALA A 173 -7.85 -13.24 -0.24
CA ALA A 173 -6.53 -13.42 -0.85
C ALA A 173 -5.80 -12.08 -1.06
N PHE A 174 -5.83 -11.24 -0.03
CA PHE A 174 -5.20 -9.93 -0.04
C PHE A 174 -3.77 -10.01 0.51
N ILE A 175 -2.84 -9.29 -0.09
CA ILE A 175 -1.43 -9.35 0.28
C ILE A 175 -0.80 -7.97 0.48
N LEU A 176 0.18 -7.92 1.37
CA LEU A 176 1.20 -6.87 1.46
C LEU A 176 2.55 -7.54 1.21
N ASP A 177 3.17 -7.21 0.08
CA ASP A 177 4.48 -7.75 -0.30
C ASP A 177 5.62 -6.91 0.26
N LEU A 178 6.42 -7.51 1.11
CA LEU A 178 7.60 -6.86 1.68
C LEU A 178 8.81 -6.82 0.72
N LEU A 179 8.74 -7.44 -0.45
CA LEU A 179 9.86 -7.46 -1.40
C LEU A 179 9.66 -6.58 -2.62
N ASP A 180 8.49 -5.98 -2.79
CA ASP A 180 8.28 -5.03 -3.87
C ASP A 180 9.07 -3.73 -3.61
N ASN A 181 10.12 -3.52 -4.41
CA ASN A 181 10.99 -2.36 -4.27
C ASN A 181 10.42 -1.09 -4.93
N ASN A 182 9.30 -1.19 -5.64
CA ASN A 182 8.64 -0.03 -6.23
C ASN A 182 7.97 0.85 -5.18
N PHE A 183 7.71 0.28 -3.98
CA PHE A 183 7.03 0.97 -2.90
C PHE A 183 7.86 1.01 -1.62
N ASP A 184 7.80 2.12 -0.91
CA ASP A 184 8.28 2.23 0.46
C ASP A 184 7.33 1.52 1.43
N VAL A 185 7.86 0.79 2.43
CA VAL A 185 7.04 0.02 3.37
C VAL A 185 6.16 0.92 4.23
N ILE A 186 6.66 2.10 4.64
CA ILE A 186 5.89 3.03 5.46
C ILE A 186 4.70 3.54 4.67
N ASN A 187 4.94 3.95 3.43
CA ASN A 187 3.90 4.46 2.54
C ASN A 187 2.85 3.39 2.22
N MET A 188 3.28 2.13 1.98
CA MET A 188 2.34 1.02 1.80
C MET A 188 1.42 0.83 3.01
N VAL A 189 1.94 1.03 4.22
CA VAL A 189 1.14 0.90 5.44
C VAL A 189 0.27 2.13 5.67
N GLU A 190 0.81 3.34 5.53
CA GLU A 190 0.12 4.58 5.90
C GLU A 190 -0.91 5.03 4.86
N GLU A 191 -0.59 4.91 3.57
CA GLU A 191 -1.44 5.35 2.46
C GLU A 191 -2.15 4.18 1.77
N GLY A 192 -1.48 3.04 1.63
CA GLY A 192 -2.05 1.85 1.01
C GLY A 192 -3.22 1.28 1.80
N ILE A 193 -3.17 1.21 3.13
CA ILE A 193 -4.29 0.67 3.93
C ILE A 193 -5.59 1.47 3.72
N PRO A 194 -5.63 2.82 3.78
CA PRO A 194 -6.82 3.58 3.44
C PRO A 194 -7.31 3.34 2.01
N HIS A 195 -6.41 3.29 1.03
CA HIS A 195 -6.72 3.03 -0.37
C HIS A 195 -7.43 1.68 -0.53
N GLU A 196 -6.84 0.62 -0.04
CA GLU A 196 -7.38 -0.73 -0.14
C GLU A 196 -8.68 -0.92 0.63
N PHE A 197 -8.84 -0.22 1.76
CA PHE A 197 -10.11 -0.24 2.48
C PHE A 197 -11.26 0.37 1.68
N ASN A 198 -10.96 1.31 0.80
CA ASN A 198 -11.98 1.81 -0.12
C ASN A 198 -12.43 0.73 -1.11
N HIS A 199 -11.51 -0.05 -1.68
CA HIS A 199 -11.87 -1.17 -2.54
C HIS A 199 -12.81 -2.14 -1.83
N PHE A 200 -12.49 -2.57 -0.61
CA PHE A 200 -13.31 -3.51 0.15
C PHE A 200 -14.73 -3.05 0.48
N ILE A 201 -14.99 -1.76 0.49
CA ILE A 201 -16.35 -1.24 0.70
C ILE A 201 -17.02 -0.79 -0.59
N TYR A 202 -16.27 -0.53 -1.66
CA TYR A 202 -16.78 -0.10 -2.95
C TYR A 202 -17.07 -1.26 -3.89
N GLU A 203 -16.14 -2.18 -4.09
CA GLU A 203 -16.29 -3.31 -5.02
C GLU A 203 -17.55 -4.14 -4.80
N PRO A 204 -17.92 -4.52 -3.55
CA PRO A 204 -19.16 -5.26 -3.33
C PRO A 204 -20.43 -4.50 -3.81
N THR A 205 -20.37 -3.17 -3.92
CA THR A 205 -21.49 -2.39 -4.45
C THR A 205 -21.59 -2.45 -5.96
N ARG A 206 -20.55 -2.95 -6.65
CA ARG A 206 -20.48 -3.07 -8.12
C ARG A 206 -20.94 -4.43 -8.66
N GLU A 207 -21.31 -5.36 -7.82
CA GLU A 207 -21.72 -6.70 -8.25
C GLU A 207 -22.84 -6.68 -9.33
N ASN A 208 -23.76 -5.74 -9.20
CA ASN A 208 -24.87 -5.53 -10.13
C ASN A 208 -24.63 -4.39 -11.14
N ASP A 209 -23.43 -3.83 -11.22
CA ASP A 209 -23.10 -2.80 -12.20
C ASP A 209 -23.07 -3.43 -13.61
N PRO A 210 -23.79 -2.89 -14.59
CA PRO A 210 -23.77 -3.41 -15.95
C PRO A 210 -22.38 -3.38 -16.60
N ASN A 211 -21.50 -2.52 -16.11
CA ASN A 211 -20.15 -2.33 -16.63
C ASN A 211 -19.06 -2.95 -15.72
N LYS A 212 -19.41 -3.88 -14.82
CA LYS A 212 -18.51 -4.43 -13.81
C LYS A 212 -17.23 -5.09 -14.34
N ASN A 213 -17.25 -5.55 -15.59
CA ASN A 213 -16.11 -6.24 -16.23
C ASN A 213 -15.42 -5.35 -17.29
N THR A 214 -15.57 -4.05 -17.22
CA THR A 214 -15.02 -3.12 -18.21
C THR A 214 -13.79 -2.37 -17.68
N PRO A 215 -12.90 -1.91 -18.57
CA PRO A 215 -11.81 -1.01 -18.19
C PRO A 215 -12.24 0.29 -17.52
N LEU A 216 -13.45 0.81 -17.85
CA LEU A 216 -14.01 1.96 -17.14
C LEU A 216 -14.24 1.66 -15.67
N ARG A 217 -14.78 0.45 -15.35
CA ARG A 217 -14.97 0.05 -13.96
C ARG A 217 -13.65 0.07 -13.21
N LEU A 218 -12.60 -0.54 -13.77
CA LEU A 218 -11.29 -0.56 -13.15
C LEU A 218 -10.72 0.86 -12.98
N THR A 219 -10.88 1.72 -13.99
CA THR A 219 -10.44 3.12 -13.93
C THR A 219 -11.13 3.89 -12.80
N ILE A 220 -12.47 3.76 -12.67
CA ILE A 220 -13.21 4.43 -11.59
C ILE A 220 -12.87 3.85 -10.23
N ASP A 221 -12.68 2.55 -10.12
CA ASP A 221 -12.37 1.86 -8.88
C ASP A 221 -11.04 2.34 -8.28
N GLU A 222 -9.97 2.26 -9.05
CA GLU A 222 -8.65 2.73 -8.65
C GLU A 222 -8.63 4.24 -8.37
N GLY A 223 -9.22 5.02 -9.28
CA GLY A 223 -9.32 6.47 -9.09
C GLY A 223 -10.13 6.85 -7.84
N PHE A 224 -11.15 6.05 -7.49
CA PHE A 224 -11.95 6.28 -6.30
C PHE A 224 -11.20 5.93 -5.02
N ALA A 225 -10.41 4.87 -5.03
CA ALA A 225 -9.53 4.55 -3.91
C ALA A 225 -8.49 5.65 -3.66
N CYS A 226 -7.89 6.20 -4.72
CA CYS A 226 -7.02 7.38 -4.62
C CYS A 226 -7.76 8.62 -4.12
N TYR A 227 -8.98 8.87 -4.61
CA TYR A 227 -9.78 10.02 -4.16
C TYR A 227 -10.20 9.89 -2.69
N TYR A 228 -10.57 8.67 -2.26
CA TYR A 228 -10.82 8.38 -0.85
C TYR A 228 -9.57 8.63 0.00
N THR A 229 -8.40 8.18 -0.43
CA THR A 229 -7.12 8.43 0.26
C THR A 229 -6.88 9.94 0.43
N TYR A 230 -7.07 10.74 -0.62
CA TYR A 230 -7.02 12.20 -0.54
C TYR A 230 -7.98 12.76 0.52
N LYS A 231 -9.22 12.27 0.57
CA LYS A 231 -10.23 12.70 1.57
C LYS A 231 -9.89 12.23 2.97
N TYR A 232 -9.32 11.03 3.12
CA TYR A 232 -8.91 10.46 4.40
C TYR A 232 -7.82 11.31 5.08
N PHE A 233 -6.86 11.78 4.32
CA PHE A 233 -5.79 12.64 4.83
C PHE A 233 -6.18 14.10 5.05
N ASP A 234 -7.36 14.51 4.61
CA ASP A 234 -7.96 15.83 4.88
C ASP A 234 -6.99 17.00 4.61
N GLY A 235 -6.41 17.05 3.41
CA GLY A 235 -5.50 18.11 2.96
C GLY A 235 -4.06 18.01 3.49
N LYS A 236 -3.68 16.91 4.14
CA LYS A 236 -2.30 16.68 4.57
C LYS A 236 -1.40 16.17 3.46
N ILE A 237 -2.00 15.62 2.41
CA ILE A 237 -1.32 15.21 1.19
C ILE A 237 -1.92 15.95 0.00
N SER A 238 -1.14 16.15 -1.06
CA SER A 238 -1.59 16.72 -2.32
C SER A 238 -2.44 15.70 -3.11
N LYS A 239 -3.09 16.16 -4.19
CA LYS A 239 -3.80 15.27 -5.12
C LYS A 239 -2.83 14.33 -5.85
N SER A 240 -1.64 14.82 -6.19
CA SER A 240 -0.59 14.01 -6.81
C SER A 240 -0.11 12.91 -5.88
N GLU A 241 0.20 13.23 -4.64
CA GLU A 241 0.60 12.23 -3.63
C GLU A 241 -0.48 11.15 -3.42
N ALA A 242 -1.77 11.53 -3.39
CA ALA A 242 -2.86 10.57 -3.22
C ALA A 242 -3.03 9.58 -4.39
N VAL A 243 -2.47 9.90 -5.57
CA VAL A 243 -2.47 9.01 -6.74
C VAL A 243 -1.14 8.26 -6.79
N GLU A 244 -1.03 7.19 -5.99
CA GLU A 244 0.14 6.31 -5.97
C GLU A 244 1.47 7.05 -5.74
N GLN A 245 1.47 8.08 -4.89
CA GLN A 245 2.64 8.93 -4.61
C GLN A 245 3.26 9.52 -5.88
N MET A 246 2.41 9.94 -6.78
CA MET A 246 2.81 10.60 -8.01
C MET A 246 3.54 11.89 -7.70
N THR A 247 4.65 12.13 -8.37
CA THR A 247 5.36 13.41 -8.24
C THR A 247 4.58 14.55 -8.90
N ASP A 248 4.86 15.79 -8.53
CA ASP A 248 4.25 16.94 -9.18
C ASP A 248 4.62 17.02 -10.67
N ASP A 249 5.81 16.53 -11.06
CA ASP A 249 6.23 16.47 -12.46
C ASP A 249 5.39 15.44 -13.24
N ASP A 250 5.13 14.25 -12.67
CA ASP A 250 4.26 13.23 -13.26
C ASP A 250 2.82 13.76 -13.39
N TRP A 251 2.31 14.40 -12.35
CA TRP A 251 0.98 15.02 -12.35
C TRP A 251 0.85 16.09 -13.45
N ASN A 252 1.85 16.96 -13.57
CA ASN A 252 1.87 18.01 -14.58
C ASN A 252 2.00 17.42 -16.00
N TRP A 253 2.74 16.31 -16.16
CA TRP A 253 2.79 15.60 -17.45
C TRP A 253 1.38 15.17 -17.86
N TYR A 254 0.62 14.54 -16.97
CA TYR A 254 -0.75 14.12 -17.23
C TYR A 254 -1.67 15.30 -17.56
N LEU A 255 -1.59 16.40 -16.85
CA LEU A 255 -2.38 17.60 -17.16
C LEU A 255 -2.08 18.16 -18.55
N GLN A 256 -0.82 18.11 -18.99
CA GLN A 256 -0.43 18.57 -20.33
C GLN A 256 -0.90 17.62 -21.44
N HIS A 257 -1.06 16.34 -21.15
CA HIS A 257 -1.48 15.31 -22.12
C HIS A 257 -2.93 14.82 -21.87
N GLU A 258 -3.70 15.52 -21.05
CA GLU A 258 -4.99 15.05 -20.53
C GLU A 258 -5.96 14.68 -21.65
N LYS A 259 -6.07 15.52 -22.70
CA LYS A 259 -6.90 15.25 -23.87
C LYS A 259 -6.41 14.01 -24.65
N GLU A 260 -5.12 13.87 -24.82
CA GLU A 260 -4.52 12.71 -25.52
C GLU A 260 -4.79 11.42 -24.73
N VAL A 261 -4.53 11.43 -23.41
CA VAL A 261 -4.78 10.30 -22.51
C VAL A 261 -6.25 9.87 -22.61
N TYR A 262 -7.17 10.79 -22.46
CA TYR A 262 -8.61 10.48 -22.54
C TYR A 262 -8.99 9.89 -23.90
N ASN A 263 -8.57 10.52 -25.00
CA ASN A 263 -8.89 10.07 -26.35
C ASN A 263 -8.33 8.69 -26.69
N LYS A 264 -7.19 8.32 -26.12
CA LYS A 264 -6.61 6.97 -26.27
C LYS A 264 -7.32 5.93 -25.42
N CYS A 265 -7.77 6.29 -24.21
CA CYS A 265 -8.41 5.37 -23.28
C CYS A 265 -9.91 5.18 -23.56
N SER A 266 -10.63 6.25 -23.89
CA SER A 266 -12.10 6.23 -23.99
C SER A 266 -12.68 5.23 -25.00
N PRO A 267 -12.04 4.91 -26.13
CA PRO A 267 -12.54 3.86 -27.02
C PRO A 267 -12.61 2.47 -26.40
N TYR A 268 -11.85 2.25 -25.33
CA TYR A 268 -11.78 0.97 -24.66
C TYR A 268 -12.59 0.89 -23.36
N PHE A 269 -13.16 1.98 -22.91
CA PHE A 269 -13.88 2.05 -21.62
C PHE A 269 -14.93 0.96 -21.43
N PHE A 270 -15.62 0.60 -22.50
CA PHE A 270 -16.69 -0.41 -22.47
C PHE A 270 -16.27 -1.73 -23.16
N TYR A 271 -14.98 -1.97 -23.32
CA TYR A 271 -14.50 -3.21 -23.88
C TYR A 271 -14.77 -4.38 -22.92
N GLU A 272 -15.39 -5.43 -23.45
CA GLU A 272 -15.72 -6.66 -22.72
C GLU A 272 -14.85 -7.82 -23.26
N GLY A 273 -13.59 -7.86 -22.87
CA GLY A 273 -12.66 -8.92 -23.27
C GLY A 273 -11.80 -9.34 -22.10
N ASP A 274 -11.09 -10.47 -22.26
CA ASP A 274 -10.26 -11.05 -21.20
C ASP A 274 -8.98 -10.23 -20.93
N GLU A 275 -8.58 -9.37 -21.87
CA GLU A 275 -7.40 -8.52 -21.72
C GLU A 275 -7.80 -7.09 -21.37
N ASP A 276 -7.06 -6.46 -20.44
CA ASP A 276 -7.20 -5.04 -20.15
C ASP A 276 -6.38 -4.21 -21.17
N PRO A 277 -7.04 -3.61 -22.18
CA PRO A 277 -6.35 -2.85 -23.21
C PRO A 277 -5.66 -1.58 -22.69
N LEU A 278 -6.07 -1.07 -21.50
CA LEU A 278 -5.52 0.17 -20.97
C LEU A 278 -4.13 -0.03 -20.32
N ARG A 279 -3.81 -1.25 -19.88
CA ARG A 279 -2.48 -1.52 -19.29
C ARG A 279 -1.31 -1.28 -20.26
N GLY A 280 -1.53 -1.49 -21.55
CA GLY A 280 -0.53 -1.25 -22.60
C GLY A 280 -0.33 0.22 -22.95
N LEU A 281 -1.42 1.01 -22.90
CA LEU A 281 -1.44 2.39 -23.39
C LEU A 281 -0.47 3.31 -22.63
N GLY A 282 -0.34 3.16 -21.32
CA GLY A 282 0.60 3.95 -20.52
C GLY A 282 2.04 3.82 -21.05
N ARG A 283 2.45 2.60 -21.38
CA ARG A 283 3.80 2.34 -21.96
C ARG A 283 3.96 2.92 -23.37
N GLU A 284 2.94 2.80 -24.22
CA GLU A 284 2.94 3.35 -25.56
C GLU A 284 3.08 4.87 -25.57
N MET A 285 2.47 5.53 -24.58
CA MET A 285 2.51 6.99 -24.42
C MET A 285 3.77 7.48 -23.70
N ASN A 286 4.61 6.59 -23.17
CA ASN A 286 5.64 6.92 -22.19
C ASN A 286 5.08 7.70 -21.01
N ALA A 287 3.85 7.38 -20.61
CA ALA A 287 3.19 8.00 -19.47
C ALA A 287 3.94 7.65 -18.17
N PRO A 288 3.97 8.57 -17.20
CA PRO A 288 4.38 8.23 -15.84
C PRO A 288 3.53 7.11 -15.24
N LYS A 289 3.75 6.79 -13.98
CA LYS A 289 3.03 5.71 -13.29
C LYS A 289 1.51 5.80 -13.44
N THR A 290 0.86 4.66 -13.44
CA THR A 290 -0.56 4.45 -13.08
C THR A 290 -1.57 5.35 -13.79
N LEU A 291 -1.61 5.24 -15.12
CA LEU A 291 -2.52 6.01 -15.96
C LEU A 291 -4.00 5.90 -15.51
N LEU A 292 -4.46 4.69 -15.16
CA LEU A 292 -5.86 4.45 -14.77
C LEU A 292 -6.22 5.16 -13.46
N TYR A 293 -5.34 5.13 -12.48
CA TYR A 293 -5.50 5.76 -11.18
C TYR A 293 -5.68 7.27 -11.32
N TRP A 294 -4.80 7.88 -12.12
CA TRP A 294 -4.87 9.31 -12.41
C TRP A 294 -6.16 9.67 -13.15
N LEU A 295 -6.50 8.94 -14.23
CA LEU A 295 -7.68 9.22 -15.04
C LEU A 295 -8.97 9.07 -14.22
N GLY A 296 -9.08 8.01 -13.44
CA GLY A 296 -10.23 7.79 -12.56
C GLY A 296 -10.33 8.87 -11.47
N PHE A 297 -9.20 9.24 -10.85
CA PHE A 297 -9.15 10.34 -9.89
C PHE A 297 -9.67 11.64 -10.52
N ARG A 298 -9.24 11.98 -11.75
CA ARG A 298 -9.67 13.18 -12.45
C ARG A 298 -11.17 13.17 -12.72
N ILE A 299 -11.73 12.07 -13.20
CA ILE A 299 -13.18 11.94 -13.44
C ILE A 299 -13.96 12.21 -12.16
N ILE A 300 -13.51 11.66 -11.04
CA ILE A 300 -14.14 11.84 -9.72
C ILE A 300 -13.95 13.26 -9.19
N ASP A 301 -12.79 13.85 -9.36
CA ASP A 301 -12.53 15.24 -8.96
C ASP A 301 -13.46 16.22 -9.70
N PHE A 302 -13.69 15.98 -10.99
CA PHE A 302 -14.67 16.74 -11.77
C PHE A 302 -16.10 16.56 -11.25
N TYR A 303 -16.48 15.31 -10.93
CA TYR A 303 -17.78 15.03 -10.33
C TYR A 303 -17.97 15.84 -9.04
N VAL A 304 -16.99 15.79 -8.16
CA VAL A 304 -17.05 16.49 -6.86
C VAL A 304 -17.02 18.00 -7.02
N ASN A 305 -16.24 18.54 -7.94
CA ASN A 305 -16.23 19.97 -8.23
C ASN A 305 -17.59 20.48 -8.72
N LYS A 306 -18.33 19.64 -9.45
CA LYS A 306 -19.66 19.97 -9.97
C LYS A 306 -20.77 19.86 -8.92
N TYR A 307 -20.75 18.84 -8.07
CA TYR A 307 -21.83 18.52 -7.15
C TYR A 307 -21.56 18.90 -5.69
N GLY A 308 -20.33 19.32 -5.38
CA GLY A 308 -19.92 19.77 -4.05
C GLY A 308 -19.06 18.78 -3.27
N PRO A 309 -18.41 19.23 -2.19
CA PRO A 309 -17.29 18.53 -1.55
C PRO A 309 -17.65 17.20 -0.89
N ASP A 310 -18.91 16.94 -0.61
CA ASP A 310 -19.41 15.69 -0.03
C ASP A 310 -19.96 14.70 -1.06
N SER A 311 -20.13 15.11 -2.32
CA SER A 311 -20.75 14.30 -3.37
C SER A 311 -19.92 13.08 -3.79
N TRP A 312 -18.63 13.02 -3.43
CA TRP A 312 -17.81 11.81 -3.64
C TRP A 312 -18.44 10.55 -3.01
N LYS A 313 -19.28 10.73 -1.97
CA LYS A 313 -19.99 9.62 -1.30
C LYS A 313 -21.08 9.01 -2.19
N ASP A 314 -21.59 9.75 -3.16
CA ASP A 314 -22.62 9.27 -4.08
C ASP A 314 -22.06 8.15 -4.99
N ILE A 315 -20.76 8.18 -5.26
CA ILE A 315 -20.05 7.22 -6.12
C ILE A 315 -20.20 5.78 -5.61
N TYR A 316 -20.35 5.58 -4.31
CA TYR A 316 -20.65 4.24 -3.77
C TYR A 316 -21.97 3.64 -4.29
N ASN A 317 -22.87 4.45 -4.84
CA ASN A 317 -24.19 4.01 -5.25
C ASN A 317 -24.46 4.23 -6.76
N LEU A 318 -23.57 4.92 -7.46
CA LEU A 318 -23.73 5.23 -8.89
C LEU A 318 -23.08 4.15 -9.76
N PRO A 319 -23.70 3.69 -10.85
CA PRO A 319 -23.02 2.93 -11.90
C PRO A 319 -21.81 3.70 -12.45
N VAL A 320 -20.77 3.00 -12.86
CA VAL A 320 -19.52 3.64 -13.29
C VAL A 320 -19.69 4.52 -14.54
N ASN A 321 -20.55 4.14 -15.47
CA ASN A 321 -20.87 4.98 -16.62
C ASN A 321 -21.56 6.30 -16.20
N GLU A 322 -22.43 6.25 -15.18
CA GLU A 322 -23.08 7.46 -14.68
C GLU A 322 -22.08 8.40 -13.97
N VAL A 323 -21.08 7.85 -13.29
CA VAL A 323 -19.99 8.66 -12.70
C VAL A 323 -19.28 9.43 -13.80
N LEU A 324 -18.88 8.78 -14.89
CA LEU A 324 -18.24 9.41 -16.03
C LEU A 324 -19.15 10.47 -16.69
N GLU A 325 -20.38 10.10 -17.05
CA GLU A 325 -21.32 10.98 -17.75
C GLU A 325 -21.69 12.22 -16.92
N LYS A 326 -21.96 12.02 -15.61
CA LYS A 326 -22.37 13.10 -14.71
C LYS A 326 -21.22 14.01 -14.29
N SER A 327 -19.97 13.55 -14.34
CA SER A 327 -18.78 14.31 -13.90
C SER A 327 -18.64 15.65 -14.63
N GLY A 328 -19.01 15.70 -15.90
CA GLY A 328 -18.72 16.83 -16.80
C GLY A 328 -17.31 16.77 -17.38
N TYR A 329 -16.56 15.68 -17.09
CA TYR A 329 -15.19 15.51 -17.55
C TYR A 329 -15.11 15.40 -19.09
N ILE A 330 -16.05 14.68 -19.73
CA ILE A 330 -16.12 14.55 -21.18
C ILE A 330 -16.24 15.94 -21.83
N GLN A 331 -17.18 16.76 -21.34
CA GLN A 331 -17.37 18.10 -21.87
C GLN A 331 -16.09 18.95 -21.72
N TYR A 332 -15.45 18.88 -20.58
CA TYR A 332 -14.18 19.58 -20.35
C TYR A 332 -13.10 19.14 -21.37
N ILE A 333 -12.95 17.84 -21.62
CA ILE A 333 -11.99 17.30 -22.61
C ILE A 333 -12.28 17.82 -24.02
N ASP A 334 -13.56 17.90 -24.41
CA ASP A 334 -13.96 18.42 -25.73
C ASP A 334 -13.58 19.90 -25.91
N GLU A 335 -13.65 20.68 -24.83
CA GLU A 335 -13.31 22.09 -24.80
C GLU A 335 -11.79 22.38 -24.73
N LEU A 336 -10.97 21.41 -24.34
CA LEU A 336 -9.50 21.54 -24.37
C LEU A 336 -9.01 21.72 -25.81
N LYS A 337 -8.14 22.71 -26.00
CA LYS A 337 -7.54 23.04 -27.31
C LYS A 337 -6.41 22.07 -27.70
#